data_378c3c7a2456b4cd7051fbdafdc5515d
#
_entry.id   378c3c7a2456b4cd7051fbdafdc5515d
#
_cell.length_a   1.000
_cell.length_b   1.000
_cell.length_c   1.000
_cell.angle_alpha   90.00
_cell.angle_beta   90.00
_cell.angle_gamma   90.00
#
_symmetry.space_group_name_H-M   'P 1'
#
loop_
_entity.id
_entity.type
_entity.pdbx_description
1 polymer ?
#
loop_
_entity_poly.entity_id
_entity_poly.type
_entity_poly.pdbx_seq_one_letter_code
_entity_poly.pdbx_strand_id
1 'polypeptide(L)'
;MRASLDTVRDWVSTSRRIVVLSGAGISTESGIPDFRGPNGLWTRDPDAEKLSDIRYYLADSEVRRKAWLKRLSNPGWTAQPNAGHKAIVELERRGQLHALITQNIDGLHQKAGTSPERVIEVHGTMHSVLCWDCGATGPMLPVLERVRSGEDDPRCADCGGILKSATILFGEGLKPGVMERAVQAAVEADLLIAVGSTLQVYPVAGVVPAAKEAGARLVIVNADPTQFDRIADAVLHRPIGETLSKLVGRINLPER
;
A
#
# COMPACT_ATOMS: atom_id res chain seq x y z
N MET A 1 -14.51 9.65 -25.02
CA MET A 1 -13.37 10.57 -24.72
C MET A 1 -13.02 10.39 -23.26
N ARG A 2 -11.75 10.18 -22.93
CA ARG A 2 -11.32 10.12 -21.52
C ARG A 2 -11.36 11.52 -20.92
N ALA A 3 -11.82 11.64 -19.66
CA ALA A 3 -11.92 12.92 -18.98
C ALA A 3 -10.55 13.63 -18.85
N SER A 4 -10.56 14.95 -18.92
CA SER A 4 -9.36 15.78 -18.74
C SER A 4 -8.96 15.86 -17.27
N LEU A 5 -7.73 16.31 -16.97
CA LEU A 5 -7.28 16.56 -15.60
C LEU A 5 -8.21 17.57 -14.88
N ASP A 6 -8.68 18.60 -15.58
CA ASP A 6 -9.59 19.62 -15.01
C ASP A 6 -10.94 19.00 -14.67
N THR A 7 -11.48 18.15 -15.54
CA THR A 7 -12.71 17.41 -15.27
C THR A 7 -12.58 16.53 -14.03
N VAL A 8 -11.44 15.82 -13.88
CA VAL A 8 -11.17 14.98 -12.70
C VAL A 8 -11.04 15.84 -11.44
N ARG A 9 -10.38 17.00 -11.54
CA ARG A 9 -10.29 17.95 -10.41
C ARG A 9 -11.66 18.43 -9.95
N ASP A 10 -12.58 18.69 -10.89
CA ASP A 10 -13.96 19.07 -10.55
C ASP A 10 -14.69 17.92 -9.84
N TRP A 11 -14.47 16.66 -10.26
CA TRP A 11 -15.02 15.51 -9.55
C TRP A 11 -14.47 15.41 -8.12
N VAL A 12 -13.14 15.57 -7.94
CA VAL A 12 -12.52 15.58 -6.60
C VAL A 12 -13.11 16.71 -5.74
N SER A 13 -13.28 17.90 -6.31
CA SER A 13 -13.79 19.06 -5.55
C SER A 13 -15.25 18.92 -5.08
N THR A 14 -16.06 18.15 -5.82
CA THR A 14 -17.49 17.96 -5.55
C THR A 14 -17.80 16.67 -4.79
N SER A 15 -16.86 15.71 -4.75
CA SER A 15 -17.02 14.44 -4.05
C SER A 15 -16.95 14.60 -2.54
N ARG A 16 -17.75 13.81 -1.83
CA ARG A 16 -17.84 13.82 -0.37
C ARG A 16 -17.31 12.54 0.29
N ARG A 17 -17.29 11.44 -0.46
CA ARG A 17 -16.82 10.13 0.00
C ARG A 17 -15.81 9.58 -1.00
N ILE A 18 -14.60 10.13 -0.95
CA ILE A 18 -13.49 9.68 -1.80
C ILE A 18 -12.82 8.49 -1.14
N VAL A 19 -12.73 7.38 -1.86
CA VAL A 19 -11.88 6.26 -1.49
C VAL A 19 -10.63 6.27 -2.38
N VAL A 20 -9.48 6.14 -1.75
CA VAL A 20 -8.20 5.98 -2.46
C VAL A 20 -7.75 4.52 -2.30
N LEU A 21 -7.43 3.86 -3.42
CA LEU A 21 -6.77 2.56 -3.44
C LEU A 21 -5.33 2.76 -3.90
N SER A 22 -4.36 2.61 -2.99
CA SER A 22 -2.95 2.83 -3.31
C SER A 22 -2.14 1.54 -3.42
N GLY A 23 -1.17 1.54 -4.33
CA GLY A 23 -0.15 0.49 -4.48
C GLY A 23 1.27 1.07 -4.46
N ALA A 24 2.27 0.22 -4.68
CA ALA A 24 3.69 0.56 -4.51
C ALA A 24 4.17 1.74 -5.37
N GLY A 25 3.51 1.99 -6.50
CA GLY A 25 3.84 3.12 -7.38
C GLY A 25 3.74 4.49 -6.71
N ILE A 26 2.90 4.68 -5.68
CA ILE A 26 2.84 5.96 -4.96
C ILE A 26 4.11 6.22 -4.14
N SER A 27 4.82 5.16 -3.73
CA SER A 27 6.02 5.25 -2.87
C SER A 27 7.33 5.33 -3.67
N THR A 28 7.29 5.22 -5.01
CA THR A 28 8.50 5.29 -5.86
C THR A 28 9.19 6.66 -5.77
N GLU A 29 8.41 7.75 -5.73
CA GLU A 29 8.94 9.11 -5.51
C GLU A 29 9.50 9.32 -4.09
N SER A 30 9.30 8.37 -3.18
CA SER A 30 9.91 8.33 -1.84
C SER A 30 11.17 7.46 -1.77
N GLY A 31 11.63 6.91 -2.90
CA GLY A 31 12.79 6.05 -2.99
C GLY A 31 12.54 4.57 -2.69
N ILE A 32 11.29 4.14 -2.53
CA ILE A 32 10.92 2.73 -2.37
C ILE A 32 10.59 2.16 -3.76
N PRO A 33 11.32 1.15 -4.26
CA PRO A 33 11.01 0.56 -5.56
C PRO A 33 9.65 -0.16 -5.51
N ASP A 34 8.93 -0.12 -6.62
CA ASP A 34 7.77 -0.98 -6.82
C ASP A 34 8.18 -2.44 -7.06
N PHE A 35 7.22 -3.32 -7.36
CA PHE A 35 7.49 -4.74 -7.56
C PHE A 35 7.73 -5.10 -9.04
N ARG A 36 6.98 -4.53 -9.99
CA ARG A 36 6.88 -4.96 -11.39
C ARG A 36 7.30 -3.90 -12.41
N GLY A 37 7.52 -2.66 -11.99
CA GLY A 37 7.99 -1.60 -12.88
C GLY A 37 9.37 -1.89 -13.46
N PRO A 38 9.87 -1.06 -14.38
CA PRO A 38 11.20 -1.25 -15.01
C PRO A 38 12.36 -1.38 -14.00
N ASN A 39 12.19 -0.75 -12.83
CA ASN A 39 13.13 -0.79 -11.71
C ASN A 39 12.60 -1.61 -10.51
N GLY A 40 11.57 -2.39 -10.70
CA GLY A 40 10.88 -3.15 -9.68
C GLY A 40 11.72 -4.27 -9.05
N LEU A 41 11.37 -4.64 -7.82
CA LEU A 41 12.10 -5.65 -7.04
C LEU A 41 12.18 -6.99 -7.79
N TRP A 42 11.09 -7.45 -8.40
CA TRP A 42 11.07 -8.75 -9.11
C TRP A 42 11.70 -8.67 -10.49
N THR A 43 11.72 -7.49 -11.10
CA THR A 43 12.43 -7.28 -12.36
C THR A 43 13.95 -7.37 -12.18
N ARG A 44 14.45 -6.91 -11.02
CA ARG A 44 15.90 -6.89 -10.70
C ARG A 44 16.41 -8.16 -10.02
N ASP A 45 15.56 -8.82 -9.24
CA ASP A 45 15.92 -9.98 -8.43
C ASP A 45 14.82 -11.06 -8.51
N PRO A 46 14.95 -12.02 -9.44
CA PRO A 46 13.99 -13.12 -9.59
C PRO A 46 13.82 -13.98 -8.32
N ASP A 47 14.85 -14.04 -7.45
CA ASP A 47 14.76 -14.77 -6.19
C ASP A 47 13.95 -14.03 -5.12
N ALA A 48 13.69 -12.71 -5.31
CA ALA A 48 12.90 -11.93 -4.37
C ALA A 48 11.46 -12.45 -4.23
N GLU A 49 10.93 -13.11 -5.25
CA GLU A 49 9.58 -13.72 -5.20
C GLU A 49 9.54 -14.85 -4.18
N LYS A 50 10.54 -15.73 -4.14
CA LYS A 50 10.64 -16.83 -3.13
C LYS A 50 10.67 -16.29 -1.71
N LEU A 51 11.38 -15.17 -1.47
CA LEU A 51 11.45 -14.55 -0.14
C LEU A 51 10.12 -13.95 0.30
N SER A 52 9.20 -13.78 -0.63
CA SER A 52 7.85 -13.23 -0.41
C SER A 52 6.75 -14.30 -0.43
N ASP A 53 7.10 -15.59 -0.50
CA ASP A 53 6.14 -16.71 -0.50
C ASP A 53 6.17 -17.45 0.85
N ILE A 54 5.00 -17.60 1.47
CA ILE A 54 4.87 -18.18 2.82
C ILE A 54 5.36 -19.61 2.88
N ARG A 55 5.19 -20.40 1.82
CA ARG A 55 5.58 -21.81 1.77
C ARG A 55 7.10 -21.96 1.91
N TYR A 56 7.86 -21.16 1.15
CA TYR A 56 9.33 -21.17 1.24
C TYR A 56 9.81 -20.56 2.57
N TYR A 57 9.16 -19.49 3.03
CA TYR A 57 9.50 -18.85 4.28
C TYR A 57 9.38 -19.80 5.49
N LEU A 58 8.33 -20.60 5.55
CA LEU A 58 8.10 -21.56 6.65
C LEU A 58 9.03 -22.78 6.54
N ALA A 59 9.26 -23.30 5.33
CA ALA A 59 9.97 -24.54 5.11
C ALA A 59 11.51 -24.41 5.22
N ASP A 60 12.07 -23.23 4.90
CA ASP A 60 13.51 -23.06 4.71
C ASP A 60 14.07 -21.92 5.56
N SER A 61 15.01 -22.28 6.49
CA SER A 61 15.69 -21.31 7.34
C SER A 61 16.60 -20.36 6.54
N GLU A 62 17.18 -20.79 5.42
CA GLU A 62 18.00 -19.91 4.58
C GLU A 62 17.16 -18.82 3.91
N VAL A 63 15.92 -19.16 3.50
CA VAL A 63 14.95 -18.18 3.00
C VAL A 63 14.63 -17.15 4.09
N ARG A 64 14.41 -17.59 5.34
CA ARG A 64 14.15 -16.69 6.47
C ARG A 64 15.34 -15.76 6.75
N ARG A 65 16.57 -16.31 6.81
CA ARG A 65 17.80 -15.51 7.02
C ARG A 65 17.94 -14.43 5.96
N LYS A 66 17.83 -14.78 4.68
CA LYS A 66 17.87 -13.82 3.57
C LYS A 66 16.74 -12.77 3.69
N ALA A 67 15.54 -13.19 4.05
CA ALA A 67 14.42 -12.29 4.24
C ALA A 67 14.64 -11.31 5.40
N TRP A 68 15.26 -11.75 6.52
CA TRP A 68 15.61 -10.87 7.63
C TRP A 68 16.68 -9.84 7.24
N LEU A 69 17.71 -10.25 6.51
CA LEU A 69 18.74 -9.33 5.99
C LEU A 69 18.14 -8.29 5.03
N LYS A 70 17.21 -8.70 4.14
CA LYS A 70 16.51 -7.76 3.27
C LYS A 70 15.62 -6.78 4.05
N ARG A 71 14.96 -7.23 5.13
CA ARG A 71 14.19 -6.33 6.00
C ARG A 71 15.08 -5.30 6.69
N LEU A 72 16.26 -5.72 7.13
CA LEU A 72 17.22 -4.84 7.78
C LEU A 72 17.68 -3.69 6.87
N SER A 73 17.86 -3.95 5.58
CA SER A 73 18.30 -2.98 4.56
C SER A 73 17.15 -2.33 3.78
N ASN A 74 15.91 -2.52 4.20
CA ASN A 74 14.76 -1.98 3.47
C ASN A 74 14.75 -0.45 3.46
N PRO A 75 14.69 0.20 2.27
CA PRO A 75 14.68 1.66 2.17
C PRO A 75 13.46 2.32 2.84
N GLY A 76 12.38 1.56 3.07
CA GLY A 76 11.19 2.04 3.78
C GLY A 76 11.46 2.56 5.19
N TRP A 77 12.55 2.13 5.85
CA TRP A 77 12.89 2.61 7.20
C TRP A 77 13.24 4.11 7.24
N THR A 78 13.86 4.62 6.18
CA THR A 78 14.31 6.03 6.10
C THR A 78 13.47 6.87 5.16
N ALA A 79 12.61 6.26 4.36
CA ALA A 79 11.78 6.93 3.38
C ALA A 79 10.89 8.01 4.01
N GLN A 80 10.64 9.06 3.25
CA GLN A 80 9.77 10.16 3.65
C GLN A 80 8.55 10.23 2.74
N PRO A 81 7.38 10.61 3.29
CA PRO A 81 6.18 10.82 2.48
C PRO A 81 6.41 11.87 1.39
N ASN A 82 6.00 11.57 0.17
CA ASN A 82 6.07 12.49 -0.96
C ASN A 82 4.78 13.29 -1.15
N ALA A 83 4.71 14.06 -2.23
CA ALA A 83 3.56 14.92 -2.56
C ALA A 83 2.26 14.13 -2.73
N GLY A 84 2.31 12.89 -3.24
CA GLY A 84 1.14 12.03 -3.37
C GLY A 84 0.51 11.66 -2.02
N HIS A 85 1.34 11.27 -1.05
CA HIS A 85 0.88 10.98 0.31
C HIS A 85 0.26 12.22 0.98
N LYS A 86 0.92 13.38 0.83
CA LYS A 86 0.44 14.66 1.39
C LYS A 86 -0.89 15.11 0.75
N ALA A 87 -1.10 14.85 -0.53
CA ALA A 87 -2.36 15.14 -1.19
C ALA A 87 -3.53 14.33 -0.60
N ILE A 88 -3.29 13.08 -0.20
CA ILE A 88 -4.32 12.25 0.46
C ILE A 88 -4.66 12.82 1.85
N VAL A 89 -3.66 13.26 2.61
CA VAL A 89 -3.88 13.95 3.90
C VAL A 89 -4.75 15.20 3.71
N GLU A 90 -4.55 15.93 2.61
CA GLU A 90 -5.36 17.11 2.33
C GLU A 90 -6.83 16.75 2.01
N LEU A 91 -7.09 15.61 1.33
CA LEU A 91 -8.47 15.10 1.17
C LEU A 91 -9.13 14.79 2.53
N GLU A 92 -8.37 14.20 3.46
CA GLU A 92 -8.86 13.96 4.81
C GLU A 92 -9.16 15.26 5.55
N ARG A 93 -8.23 16.22 5.50
CA ARG A 93 -8.39 17.53 6.15
C ARG A 93 -9.62 18.29 5.67
N ARG A 94 -10.04 18.08 4.42
CA ARG A 94 -11.27 18.63 3.83
C ARG A 94 -12.51 17.83 4.17
N GLY A 95 -12.38 16.74 4.91
CA GLY A 95 -13.49 15.84 5.22
C GLY A 95 -14.00 15.03 4.03
N GLN A 96 -13.19 14.93 2.95
CA GLN A 96 -13.56 14.24 1.71
C GLN A 96 -13.06 12.78 1.67
N LEU A 97 -11.97 12.46 2.40
CA LEU A 97 -11.44 11.09 2.44
C LEU A 97 -12.36 10.21 3.29
N HIS A 98 -13.04 9.26 2.64
CA HIS A 98 -13.85 8.26 3.31
C HIS A 98 -12.97 7.13 3.85
N ALA A 99 -12.11 6.56 3.00
CA ALA A 99 -11.12 5.57 3.38
C ALA A 99 -9.91 5.58 2.43
N LEU A 100 -8.78 5.13 2.95
CA LEU A 100 -7.57 4.84 2.20
C LEU A 100 -7.28 3.34 2.29
N ILE A 101 -7.52 2.61 1.22
CA ILE A 101 -7.18 1.20 1.09
C ILE A 101 -5.76 1.13 0.53
N THR A 102 -4.82 0.57 1.27
CA THR A 102 -3.44 0.49 0.80
C THR A 102 -2.93 -0.94 0.72
N GLN A 103 -2.28 -1.25 -0.40
CA GLN A 103 -1.53 -2.47 -0.59
C GLN A 103 -0.10 -2.35 -0.02
N ASN A 104 0.32 -1.11 0.30
CA ASN A 104 1.66 -0.84 0.79
C ASN A 104 1.78 -1.20 2.27
N ILE A 105 3.00 -1.58 2.65
CA ILE A 105 3.36 -1.99 4.00
C ILE A 105 4.29 -0.99 4.69
N ASP A 106 4.64 0.12 3.99
CA ASP A 106 5.69 1.05 4.35
C ASP A 106 5.32 2.07 5.44
N GLY A 107 4.02 2.24 5.74
CA GLY A 107 3.51 3.18 6.74
C GLY A 107 3.62 4.65 6.33
N LEU A 108 3.96 4.96 5.06
CA LEU A 108 4.15 6.34 4.62
C LEU A 108 2.86 7.17 4.63
N HIS A 109 1.70 6.56 4.49
CA HIS A 109 0.43 7.25 4.63
C HIS A 109 0.22 7.78 6.05
N GLN A 110 0.43 6.93 7.05
CA GLN A 110 0.33 7.32 8.46
C GLN A 110 1.43 8.33 8.81
N LYS A 111 2.66 8.13 8.31
CA LYS A 111 3.79 9.07 8.48
C LYS A 111 3.53 10.43 7.83
N ALA A 112 2.73 10.48 6.77
CA ALA A 112 2.30 11.74 6.13
C ALA A 112 1.27 12.50 6.98
N GLY A 113 0.55 11.81 7.89
CA GLY A 113 -0.48 12.37 8.75
C GLY A 113 -1.90 11.86 8.47
N THR A 114 -2.09 10.85 7.59
CA THR A 114 -3.40 10.21 7.44
C THR A 114 -3.75 9.46 8.73
N SER A 115 -4.94 9.69 9.26
CA SER A 115 -5.43 9.08 10.50
C SER A 115 -5.51 7.55 10.37
N PRO A 116 -5.01 6.80 11.36
CA PRO A 116 -4.99 5.32 11.29
C PRO A 116 -6.37 4.68 11.06
N GLU A 117 -7.44 5.28 11.58
CA GLU A 117 -8.82 4.83 11.40
C GLU A 117 -9.31 4.96 9.94
N ARG A 118 -8.70 5.81 9.15
CA ARG A 118 -8.98 5.96 7.71
C ARG A 118 -8.18 4.99 6.84
N VAL A 119 -7.11 4.39 7.39
CA VAL A 119 -6.22 3.52 6.63
C VAL A 119 -6.62 2.04 6.78
N ILE A 120 -6.79 1.37 5.66
CA ILE A 120 -7.02 -0.08 5.57
C ILE A 120 -5.80 -0.72 4.93
N GLU A 121 -4.87 -1.22 5.76
CA GLU A 121 -3.66 -1.93 5.31
C GLU A 121 -4.01 -3.37 4.93
N VAL A 122 -4.29 -3.63 3.66
CA VAL A 122 -4.77 -4.96 3.23
C VAL A 122 -3.66 -6.02 3.23
N HIS A 123 -2.41 -5.62 3.11
CA HIS A 123 -1.27 -6.53 3.15
C HIS A 123 -0.45 -6.41 4.45
N GLY A 124 -1.02 -5.80 5.49
CA GLY A 124 -0.37 -5.62 6.78
C GLY A 124 0.73 -4.57 6.77
N THR A 125 1.70 -4.67 7.69
CA THR A 125 2.71 -3.62 7.89
C THR A 125 4.11 -4.19 8.12
N MET A 126 5.14 -3.48 7.65
CA MET A 126 6.54 -3.79 7.90
C MET A 126 7.00 -3.38 9.31
N HIS A 127 6.21 -2.59 10.02
CA HIS A 127 6.58 -2.05 11.33
C HIS A 127 6.36 -3.01 12.50
N SER A 128 5.72 -4.16 12.25
CA SER A 128 5.42 -5.17 13.25
C SER A 128 5.90 -6.55 12.81
N VAL A 129 6.14 -7.40 13.80
CA VAL A 129 6.36 -8.85 13.63
C VAL A 129 5.13 -9.62 14.08
N LEU A 130 5.00 -10.83 13.55
CA LEU A 130 3.99 -11.82 13.91
C LEU A 130 4.67 -13.17 14.12
N CYS A 131 4.38 -13.84 15.20
CA CYS A 131 4.73 -15.24 15.37
C CYS A 131 3.73 -16.11 14.61
N TRP A 132 4.24 -16.98 13.73
CA TRP A 132 3.40 -17.89 12.96
C TRP A 132 2.71 -18.94 13.83
N ASP A 133 3.38 -19.38 14.90
CA ASP A 133 2.91 -20.50 15.71
C ASP A 133 1.92 -20.09 16.81
N CYS A 134 2.20 -19.00 17.54
CA CYS A 134 1.36 -18.56 18.65
C CYS A 134 0.54 -17.27 18.39
N GLY A 135 0.74 -16.62 17.26
CA GLY A 135 0.05 -15.38 16.93
C GLY A 135 0.52 -14.12 17.67
N ALA A 136 1.53 -14.23 18.54
CA ALA A 136 2.09 -13.08 19.25
C ALA A 136 2.60 -12.01 18.26
N THR A 137 2.32 -10.76 18.56
CA THR A 137 2.74 -9.61 17.75
C THR A 137 3.61 -8.65 18.55
N GLY A 138 4.49 -7.94 17.88
CA GLY A 138 5.35 -6.94 18.50
C GLY A 138 5.96 -5.98 17.51
N PRO A 139 6.70 -4.96 17.96
CA PRO A 139 7.38 -4.03 17.10
C PRO A 139 8.53 -4.71 16.33
N MET A 140 8.73 -4.31 15.07
CA MET A 140 9.77 -4.87 14.22
C MET A 140 11.19 -4.44 14.66
N LEU A 141 11.38 -3.20 15.09
CA LEU A 141 12.72 -2.65 15.36
C LEU A 141 13.53 -3.45 16.39
N PRO A 142 12.98 -3.90 17.54
CA PRO A 142 13.72 -4.75 18.48
C PRO A 142 14.17 -6.08 17.87
N VAL A 143 13.39 -6.67 16.98
CA VAL A 143 13.76 -7.91 16.30
C VAL A 143 14.87 -7.67 15.27
N LEU A 144 14.84 -6.56 14.54
CA LEU A 144 15.94 -6.17 13.65
C LEU A 144 17.23 -5.90 14.40
N GLU A 145 17.16 -5.42 15.66
CA GLU A 145 18.36 -5.26 16.48
C GLU A 145 18.99 -6.62 16.86
N ARG A 146 18.17 -7.64 17.15
CA ARG A 146 18.64 -9.01 17.32
C ARG A 146 19.37 -9.51 16.06
N VAL A 147 18.79 -9.22 14.86
CA VAL A 147 19.43 -9.58 13.58
C VAL A 147 20.78 -8.87 13.42
N ARG A 148 20.88 -7.56 13.74
CA ARG A 148 22.15 -6.82 13.70
C ARG A 148 23.20 -7.40 14.65
N SER A 149 22.76 -7.92 15.79
CA SER A 149 23.61 -8.54 16.80
C SER A 149 24.01 -9.99 16.46
N GLY A 150 23.64 -10.50 15.27
CA GLY A 150 24.08 -11.80 14.78
C GLY A 150 23.06 -12.93 14.89
N GLU A 151 21.82 -12.67 15.35
CA GLU A 151 20.75 -13.66 15.34
C GLU A 151 20.08 -13.68 13.96
N ASP A 152 20.53 -14.53 13.07
CA ASP A 152 20.16 -14.52 11.66
C ASP A 152 18.77 -15.06 11.33
N ASP A 153 18.16 -15.91 12.21
CA ASP A 153 16.77 -16.41 12.13
C ASP A 153 16.06 -16.23 13.48
N PRO A 154 15.71 -14.97 13.87
CA PRO A 154 15.15 -14.69 15.19
C PRO A 154 13.84 -15.41 15.42
N ARG A 155 13.74 -16.04 16.62
CA ARG A 155 12.57 -16.78 17.05
C ARG A 155 11.68 -15.97 17.97
N CYS A 156 10.43 -16.38 18.08
CA CYS A 156 9.48 -15.81 19.03
C CYS A 156 9.99 -15.94 20.46
N ALA A 157 9.98 -14.85 21.22
CA ALA A 157 10.42 -14.87 22.60
C ALA A 157 9.46 -15.66 23.52
N ASP A 158 8.18 -15.74 23.17
CA ASP A 158 7.15 -16.38 23.98
C ASP A 158 7.11 -17.91 23.79
N CYS A 159 7.27 -18.40 22.55
CA CYS A 159 7.07 -19.83 22.25
C CYS A 159 8.23 -20.48 21.45
N GLY A 160 9.26 -19.74 21.06
CA GLY A 160 10.35 -20.24 20.21
C GLY A 160 9.96 -20.46 18.73
N GLY A 161 8.74 -20.13 18.34
CA GLY A 161 8.19 -20.33 17.02
C GLY A 161 8.76 -19.38 15.96
N ILE A 162 8.34 -19.58 14.69
CA ILE A 162 8.83 -18.80 13.56
C ILE A 162 8.27 -17.36 13.61
N LEU A 163 9.17 -16.37 13.67
CA LEU A 163 8.79 -14.96 13.50
C LEU A 163 8.81 -14.59 12.01
N LYS A 164 7.83 -13.77 11.61
CA LYS A 164 7.79 -13.11 10.29
C LYS A 164 7.40 -11.64 10.44
N SER A 165 7.60 -10.84 9.40
CA SER A 165 6.96 -9.53 9.30
C SER A 165 5.43 -9.69 9.35
N ALA A 166 4.72 -8.78 9.98
CA ALA A 166 3.25 -8.76 10.00
C ALA A 166 2.63 -8.36 8.64
N THR A 167 3.37 -8.60 7.56
CA THR A 167 2.94 -8.43 6.17
C THR A 167 2.36 -9.74 5.64
N ILE A 168 1.46 -9.65 4.68
CA ILE A 168 0.92 -10.83 3.99
C ILE A 168 1.90 -11.26 2.90
N LEU A 169 2.36 -12.50 2.96
CA LEU A 169 3.19 -13.12 1.93
C LEU A 169 2.31 -13.81 0.88
N PHE A 170 2.84 -14.05 -0.32
CA PHE A 170 2.14 -14.83 -1.34
C PHE A 170 1.78 -16.23 -0.80
N GLY A 171 0.56 -16.68 -1.10
CA GLY A 171 0.03 -17.92 -0.57
C GLY A 171 -0.53 -17.83 0.86
N GLU A 172 -0.42 -16.67 1.51
CA GLU A 172 -1.03 -16.40 2.83
C GLU A 172 -2.40 -15.75 2.66
N GLY A 173 -3.36 -16.12 3.50
CA GLY A 173 -4.66 -15.48 3.55
C GLY A 173 -4.58 -14.05 4.12
N LEU A 174 -5.43 -13.16 3.64
CA LEU A 174 -5.56 -11.82 4.24
C LEU A 174 -6.13 -11.93 5.65
N LYS A 175 -5.86 -10.93 6.48
CA LYS A 175 -6.44 -10.88 7.83
C LYS A 175 -7.97 -10.85 7.76
N PRO A 176 -8.67 -11.61 8.64
CA PRO A 176 -10.13 -11.59 8.69
C PRO A 176 -10.69 -10.17 8.81
N GLY A 177 -11.78 -9.88 8.10
CA GLY A 177 -12.48 -8.60 8.12
C GLY A 177 -11.83 -7.47 7.33
N VAL A 178 -10.57 -7.62 6.84
CA VAL A 178 -9.89 -6.52 6.12
C VAL A 178 -10.49 -6.27 4.75
N MET A 179 -10.83 -7.34 4.02
CA MET A 179 -11.44 -7.19 2.70
C MET A 179 -12.88 -6.73 2.78
N GLU A 180 -13.63 -7.20 3.76
CA GLU A 180 -14.99 -6.75 4.03
C GLU A 180 -15.03 -5.24 4.27
N ARG A 181 -14.11 -4.72 5.09
CA ARG A 181 -13.96 -3.27 5.31
C ARG A 181 -13.58 -2.52 4.04
N ALA A 182 -12.64 -3.07 3.24
CA ALA A 182 -12.21 -2.46 2.00
C ALA A 182 -13.33 -2.40 0.96
N VAL A 183 -14.09 -3.49 0.78
CA VAL A 183 -15.24 -3.54 -0.13
C VAL A 183 -16.35 -2.62 0.36
N GLN A 184 -16.67 -2.64 1.66
CA GLN A 184 -17.69 -1.75 2.23
C GLN A 184 -17.37 -0.28 1.97
N ALA A 185 -16.14 0.14 2.24
CA ALA A 185 -15.70 1.50 1.96
C ALA A 185 -15.82 1.86 0.46
N ALA A 186 -15.47 0.91 -0.41
CA ALA A 186 -15.51 1.13 -1.85
C ALA A 186 -16.94 1.28 -2.40
N VAL A 187 -17.88 0.46 -1.93
CA VAL A 187 -19.29 0.56 -2.38
C VAL A 187 -20.01 1.80 -1.82
N GLU A 188 -19.51 2.40 -0.77
CA GLU A 188 -20.02 3.66 -0.21
C GLU A 188 -19.41 4.90 -0.88
N ALA A 189 -18.40 4.73 -1.72
CA ALA A 189 -17.73 5.85 -2.37
C ALA A 189 -18.59 6.52 -3.44
N ASP A 190 -18.44 7.81 -3.60
CA ASP A 190 -18.90 8.55 -4.79
C ASP A 190 -17.77 8.73 -5.83
N LEU A 191 -16.50 8.59 -5.38
CA LEU A 191 -15.31 8.61 -6.22
C LEU A 191 -14.27 7.63 -5.69
N LEU A 192 -13.83 6.67 -6.52
CA LEU A 192 -12.65 5.83 -6.27
C LEU A 192 -11.47 6.33 -7.09
N ILE A 193 -10.34 6.59 -6.43
CA ILE A 193 -9.06 6.93 -7.07
C ILE A 193 -8.09 5.76 -6.84
N ALA A 194 -7.84 4.96 -7.87
CA ALA A 194 -6.80 3.93 -7.84
C ALA A 194 -5.47 4.53 -8.27
N VAL A 195 -4.44 4.43 -7.42
CA VAL A 195 -3.16 5.12 -7.64
C VAL A 195 -1.97 4.21 -7.42
N GLY A 196 -1.04 4.21 -8.39
CA GLY A 196 0.25 3.49 -8.28
C GLY A 196 0.12 1.98 -8.15
N SER A 197 -0.88 1.38 -8.78
CA SER A 197 -1.11 -0.06 -8.74
C SER A 197 -1.42 -0.59 -10.14
N THR A 198 -0.87 -1.76 -10.47
CA THR A 198 -1.23 -2.51 -11.68
C THR A 198 -2.62 -3.15 -11.59
N LEU A 199 -3.22 -3.16 -10.39
CA LEU A 199 -4.54 -3.74 -10.09
C LEU A 199 -4.66 -5.22 -10.47
N GLN A 200 -3.56 -5.99 -10.36
CA GLN A 200 -3.50 -7.42 -10.72
C GLN A 200 -3.54 -8.36 -9.51
N VAL A 201 -3.42 -7.83 -8.27
CA VAL A 201 -3.37 -8.63 -7.05
C VAL A 201 -4.78 -8.79 -6.48
N TYR A 202 -5.29 -10.02 -6.49
CA TYR A 202 -6.57 -10.37 -5.90
C TYR A 202 -6.39 -10.90 -4.47
N PRO A 203 -7.39 -10.69 -3.60
CA PRO A 203 -8.74 -10.17 -3.87
C PRO A 203 -8.83 -8.62 -3.95
N VAL A 204 -7.78 -7.89 -3.60
CA VAL A 204 -7.81 -6.40 -3.46
C VAL A 204 -8.22 -5.69 -4.75
N ALA A 205 -7.78 -6.17 -5.91
CA ALA A 205 -8.16 -5.61 -7.21
C ALA A 205 -9.69 -5.61 -7.45
N GLY A 206 -10.41 -6.53 -6.81
CA GLY A 206 -11.87 -6.63 -6.87
C GLY A 206 -12.62 -5.44 -6.25
N VAL A 207 -11.96 -4.64 -5.43
CA VAL A 207 -12.50 -3.37 -4.88
C VAL A 207 -12.88 -2.39 -6.00
N VAL A 208 -12.11 -2.39 -7.11
CA VAL A 208 -12.32 -1.45 -8.23
C VAL A 208 -13.66 -1.68 -8.94
N PRO A 209 -13.96 -2.89 -9.47
CA PRO A 209 -15.27 -3.14 -10.07
C PRO A 209 -16.41 -3.00 -9.06
N ALA A 210 -16.23 -3.40 -7.80
CA ALA A 210 -17.26 -3.26 -6.77
C ALA A 210 -17.69 -1.80 -6.56
N ALA A 211 -16.74 -0.86 -6.47
CA ALA A 211 -17.03 0.57 -6.40
C ALA A 211 -17.76 1.07 -7.65
N LYS A 212 -17.30 0.63 -8.84
CA LYS A 212 -17.90 1.04 -10.12
C LYS A 212 -19.34 0.55 -10.26
N GLU A 213 -19.62 -0.69 -9.90
CA GLU A 213 -20.96 -1.29 -9.90
C GLU A 213 -21.90 -0.61 -8.89
N ALA A 214 -21.36 -0.13 -7.76
CA ALA A 214 -22.10 0.67 -6.78
C ALA A 214 -22.34 2.12 -7.22
N GLY A 215 -21.86 2.55 -8.38
CA GLY A 215 -22.10 3.87 -8.97
C GLY A 215 -21.01 4.92 -8.73
N ALA A 216 -19.89 4.54 -8.11
CA ALA A 216 -18.75 5.44 -7.96
C ALA A 216 -18.14 5.83 -9.31
N ARG A 217 -17.67 7.07 -9.44
CA ARG A 217 -16.71 7.40 -10.51
C ARG A 217 -15.39 6.73 -10.22
N LEU A 218 -14.76 6.23 -11.28
CA LEU A 218 -13.45 5.56 -11.21
C LEU A 218 -12.38 6.38 -11.91
N VAL A 219 -11.37 6.78 -11.17
CA VAL A 219 -10.16 7.44 -11.68
C VAL A 219 -8.96 6.54 -11.44
N ILE A 220 -8.14 6.29 -12.45
CA ILE A 220 -6.89 5.54 -12.36
C ILE A 220 -5.74 6.50 -12.62
N VAL A 221 -4.79 6.57 -11.67
CA VAL A 221 -3.52 7.32 -11.79
C VAL A 221 -2.38 6.33 -11.69
N ASN A 222 -1.87 5.87 -12.83
CA ASN A 222 -0.80 4.88 -12.90
C ASN A 222 0.06 5.09 -14.14
N ALA A 223 1.35 4.78 -14.06
CA ALA A 223 2.25 4.93 -15.22
C ALA A 223 1.86 3.98 -16.36
N ASP A 224 1.63 2.70 -16.02
CA ASP A 224 1.30 1.65 -16.96
C ASP A 224 -0.21 1.42 -17.07
N PRO A 225 -0.70 0.87 -18.19
CA PRO A 225 -2.09 0.46 -18.32
C PRO A 225 -2.50 -0.59 -17.30
N THR A 226 -3.78 -0.60 -16.93
CA THR A 226 -4.37 -1.59 -16.04
C THR A 226 -5.51 -2.35 -16.72
N GLN A 227 -5.87 -3.52 -16.17
CA GLN A 227 -7.02 -4.28 -16.67
C GLN A 227 -8.35 -3.53 -16.55
N PHE A 228 -8.43 -2.51 -15.70
CA PHE A 228 -9.65 -1.73 -15.44
C PHE A 228 -9.73 -0.41 -16.19
N ASP A 229 -8.76 -0.09 -17.02
CA ASP A 229 -8.75 1.14 -17.82
C ASP A 229 -10.01 1.30 -18.69
N ARG A 230 -10.61 0.17 -19.12
CA ARG A 230 -11.80 0.19 -19.98
C ARG A 230 -13.08 0.62 -19.25
N ILE A 231 -13.14 0.38 -17.95
CA ILE A 231 -14.31 0.75 -17.13
C ILE A 231 -14.09 2.06 -16.36
N ALA A 232 -12.87 2.61 -16.39
CA ALA A 232 -12.54 3.85 -15.72
C ALA A 232 -13.14 5.06 -16.46
N ASP A 233 -13.65 6.03 -15.69
CA ASP A 233 -14.15 7.31 -16.19
C ASP A 233 -12.98 8.23 -16.60
N ALA A 234 -11.82 8.09 -15.93
CA ALA A 234 -10.58 8.74 -16.29
C ALA A 234 -9.36 7.85 -16.03
N VAL A 235 -8.38 7.91 -16.92
CA VAL A 235 -7.06 7.27 -16.76
C VAL A 235 -5.98 8.31 -17.01
N LEU A 236 -5.10 8.50 -16.04
CA LEU A 236 -4.04 9.50 -16.04
C LEU A 236 -2.68 8.81 -15.95
N HIS A 237 -2.00 8.64 -17.10
CA HIS A 237 -0.61 8.13 -17.16
C HIS A 237 0.37 9.27 -16.92
N ARG A 238 0.55 9.67 -15.64
CA ARG A 238 1.35 10.83 -15.24
C ARG A 238 2.06 10.57 -13.91
N PRO A 239 3.12 11.33 -13.56
CA PRO A 239 3.73 11.30 -12.23
C PRO A 239 2.68 11.47 -11.13
N ILE A 240 2.71 10.59 -10.13
CA ILE A 240 1.64 10.46 -9.15
C ILE A 240 1.58 11.68 -8.23
N GLY A 241 2.73 12.07 -7.67
CA GLY A 241 2.81 13.16 -6.72
C GLY A 241 2.32 14.48 -7.31
N GLU A 242 2.76 14.81 -8.53
CA GLU A 242 2.31 16.00 -9.25
C GLU A 242 0.82 15.93 -9.58
N THR A 243 0.35 14.77 -10.05
CA THR A 243 -1.04 14.59 -10.47
C THR A 243 -1.99 14.73 -9.30
N LEU A 244 -1.76 14.01 -8.19
CA LEU A 244 -2.59 14.10 -6.99
C LEU A 244 -2.59 15.52 -6.41
N SER A 245 -1.43 16.18 -6.37
CA SER A 245 -1.34 17.57 -5.92
C SER A 245 -2.19 18.53 -6.77
N LYS A 246 -2.22 18.34 -8.10
CA LYS A 246 -3.05 19.14 -9.01
C LYS A 246 -4.54 18.83 -8.86
N LEU A 247 -4.91 17.57 -8.64
CA LEU A 247 -6.30 17.16 -8.44
C LEU A 247 -6.88 17.71 -7.14
N VAL A 248 -6.09 17.70 -6.08
CA VAL A 248 -6.51 18.19 -4.76
C VAL A 248 -6.41 19.72 -4.66
N GLY A 249 -5.56 20.37 -5.52
CA GLY A 249 -5.33 21.81 -5.48
C GLY A 249 -4.27 22.22 -4.45
N ARG A 250 -3.99 23.53 -4.31
CA ARG A 250 -2.91 24.03 -3.47
C ARG A 250 -3.01 23.48 -2.04
N ILE A 251 -1.97 22.77 -1.64
CA ILE A 251 -1.74 22.37 -0.25
C ILE A 251 -1.28 23.61 0.48
N ASN A 252 -2.17 24.30 1.16
CA ASN A 252 -1.80 25.35 2.10
C ASN A 252 -1.28 24.66 3.37
N LEU A 253 -0.02 24.26 3.35
CA LEU A 253 0.66 23.85 4.59
C LEU A 253 0.89 25.12 5.40
N PRO A 254 0.52 25.19 6.69
CA PRO A 254 1.03 26.22 7.57
C PRO A 254 2.54 26.08 7.64
N GLU A 255 3.27 27.15 7.35
CA GLU A 255 4.70 27.23 7.65
C GLU A 255 4.88 27.00 9.15
N ARG A 256 5.68 25.98 9.51
CA ARG A 256 6.08 25.73 10.89
C ARG A 256 7.43 26.39 11.14
#